data_eaa80f9e68a32a58ec2d68a2f4d58431
#
_entry.id   eaa80f9e68a32a58ec2d68a2f4d58431
#
_cell.length_a   1.000
_cell.length_b   1.000
_cell.length_c   1.000
_cell.angle_alpha   90.00
_cell.angle_beta   90.00
_cell.angle_gamma   90.00
#
_symmetry.space_group_name_H-M   'P 1'
#
loop_
_entity.id
_entity.type
_entity.pdbx_description
1 polymer ?
#
loop_
_entity_poly.entity_id
_entity_poly.type
_entity_poly.pdbx_seq_one_letter_code
_entity_poly.pdbx_strand_id
1 'polypeptide(L)'
;MPMSVTRPVRLAGRLVLALAAIAGLVALFLALVVLTDGAGSGLPAWLTTLGIATAAALWRGRRRTRSARLVPFLPVVVAAALTASVCVPTVPTGRQYPPDLPFVATQHWSLATGSRVAVYHYPPANTGARRPVPLVYLNGGPVRGISVLDHRFLQLLARQGYDVYAYEQAGGGRSDLLPMGQYTISRSVRDLAAFVDRLGKGRVDILGFSSGGVVLTRALADPGVAARFHRAIIAEPGPMDGPTARIAGHKGRESARGLAPAMTGPRSTHVPRYAVALGLMRLGLLTPDTGLIGQAEGDNALTAADLGSDTASSYCARDAHRIPVEDTAENFSFSPAASLRVQQTIKDSPSIAPRLRHSRTPAMLMIAECSSQVRQWATAVLAENPAVQRTQYMPGVGHHMWNGLDDNNDRAAAVITAFLENEPAPLPNHPTRGEIPAFLRNHR
;
A
#
# COMPACT_ATOMS: atom_id res chain seq x y z
N MET A 1 35.87 24.76 -54.90
CA MET A 1 35.67 25.29 -53.51
C MET A 1 35.54 24.14 -52.58
N PRO A 2 36.45 23.92 -51.63
CA PRO A 2 36.30 22.83 -50.65
C PRO A 2 35.30 23.33 -49.58
N MET A 3 34.14 22.66 -49.48
CA MET A 3 33.19 22.85 -48.40
C MET A 3 33.89 22.50 -47.08
N SER A 4 34.02 23.46 -46.16
CA SER A 4 34.74 23.29 -44.91
C SER A 4 34.00 22.31 -44.00
N VAL A 5 34.45 21.08 -43.94
CA VAL A 5 34.00 20.02 -43.03
C VAL A 5 34.20 20.35 -41.52
N THR A 6 34.83 21.47 -41.22
CA THR A 6 35.21 21.84 -39.84
C THR A 6 34.08 22.43 -38.97
N ARG A 7 33.00 22.97 -39.55
CA ARG A 7 31.90 23.57 -38.79
C ARG A 7 31.02 22.51 -38.06
N PRO A 8 30.55 21.43 -38.74
CA PRO A 8 29.71 20.43 -38.06
C PRO A 8 30.45 19.69 -36.95
N VAL A 9 31.74 19.36 -37.15
CA VAL A 9 32.55 18.67 -36.10
C VAL A 9 32.74 19.55 -34.85
N ARG A 10 32.96 20.85 -35.05
CA ARG A 10 33.07 21.79 -33.91
C ARG A 10 31.72 21.99 -33.17
N LEU A 11 30.58 21.95 -33.88
CA LEU A 11 29.26 22.01 -33.29
C LEU A 11 28.93 20.76 -32.47
N ALA A 12 29.19 19.57 -33.04
CA ALA A 12 29.04 18.29 -32.38
C ALA A 12 29.89 18.20 -31.10
N GLY A 13 31.17 18.60 -31.14
CA GLY A 13 32.03 18.64 -29.96
C GLY A 13 31.52 19.58 -28.85
N ARG A 14 30.95 20.75 -29.22
CA ARG A 14 30.34 21.68 -28.25
C ARG A 14 29.08 21.10 -27.62
N LEU A 15 28.25 20.40 -28.39
CA LEU A 15 27.05 19.73 -27.88
C LEU A 15 27.43 18.61 -26.88
N VAL A 16 28.41 17.78 -27.22
CA VAL A 16 28.90 16.71 -26.32
C VAL A 16 29.42 17.31 -25.02
N LEU A 17 30.20 18.39 -25.07
CA LEU A 17 30.69 19.07 -23.86
C LEU A 17 29.57 19.70 -23.02
N ALA A 18 28.52 20.24 -23.67
CA ALA A 18 27.38 20.77 -22.95
C ALA A 18 26.58 19.65 -22.26
N LEU A 19 26.33 18.55 -22.95
CA LEU A 19 25.66 17.38 -22.38
C LEU A 19 26.45 16.77 -21.22
N ALA A 20 27.77 16.64 -21.36
CA ALA A 20 28.64 16.18 -20.28
C ALA A 20 28.62 17.11 -19.07
N ALA A 21 28.57 18.43 -19.28
CA ALA A 21 28.43 19.40 -18.19
C ALA A 21 27.08 19.29 -17.47
N ILE A 22 25.99 19.13 -18.21
CA ILE A 22 24.64 18.91 -17.63
C ILE A 22 24.65 17.62 -16.82
N ALA A 23 25.11 16.52 -17.37
CA ALA A 23 25.20 15.22 -16.66
C ALA A 23 26.04 15.32 -15.39
N GLY A 24 27.18 16.01 -15.44
CA GLY A 24 28.06 16.24 -14.29
C GLY A 24 27.38 17.05 -13.18
N LEU A 25 26.60 18.10 -13.55
CA LEU A 25 25.86 18.90 -12.57
C LEU A 25 24.69 18.12 -11.94
N VAL A 26 23.98 17.32 -12.72
CA VAL A 26 22.94 16.44 -12.20
C VAL A 26 23.54 15.40 -11.25
N ALA A 27 24.67 14.80 -11.62
CA ALA A 27 25.37 13.84 -10.77
C ALA A 27 25.86 14.49 -9.44
N LEU A 28 26.41 15.71 -9.50
CA LEU A 28 26.80 16.46 -8.32
C LEU A 28 25.60 16.75 -7.41
N PHE A 29 24.48 17.19 -7.99
CA PHE A 29 23.25 17.42 -7.23
C PHE A 29 22.79 16.14 -6.53
N LEU A 30 22.71 15.03 -7.24
CA LEU A 30 22.29 13.74 -6.66
C LEU A 30 23.27 13.28 -5.56
N ALA A 31 24.56 13.45 -5.76
CA ALA A 31 25.57 13.15 -4.73
C ALA A 31 25.36 13.99 -3.46
N LEU A 32 25.09 15.28 -3.59
CA LEU A 32 24.80 16.15 -2.45
C LEU A 32 23.47 15.79 -1.76
N VAL A 33 22.44 15.41 -2.53
CA VAL A 33 21.18 14.88 -1.97
C VAL A 33 21.44 13.63 -1.15
N VAL A 34 22.25 12.71 -1.66
CA VAL A 34 22.61 11.46 -0.95
C VAL A 34 23.42 11.77 0.31
N LEU A 35 24.43 12.65 0.23
CA LEU A 35 25.28 13.02 1.37
C LEU A 35 24.50 13.71 2.51
N THR A 36 23.43 14.41 2.18
CA THR A 36 22.58 15.12 3.15
C THR A 36 21.31 14.35 3.51
N ASP A 37 21.15 13.13 3.01
CA ASP A 37 19.91 12.34 3.08
C ASP A 37 18.67 13.17 2.69
N GLY A 38 18.82 14.03 1.68
CA GLY A 38 17.74 14.87 1.15
C GLY A 38 17.27 15.99 2.07
N ALA A 39 18.07 16.37 3.10
CA ALA A 39 17.70 17.40 4.06
C ALA A 39 17.14 18.66 3.39
N GLY A 40 16.09 19.24 3.99
CA GLY A 40 15.43 20.44 3.50
C GLY A 40 14.86 20.27 2.08
N SER A 41 14.28 19.10 1.76
CA SER A 41 13.72 18.76 0.45
C SER A 41 14.74 18.81 -0.70
N GLY A 42 16.03 18.65 -0.39
CA GLY A 42 17.11 18.74 -1.37
C GLY A 42 17.46 20.17 -1.80
N LEU A 43 16.77 21.20 -1.28
CA LEU A 43 17.02 22.59 -1.63
C LEU A 43 18.47 23.07 -1.33
N PRO A 44 19.08 22.74 -0.17
CA PRO A 44 20.48 23.07 0.08
C PRO A 44 21.44 22.44 -0.94
N ALA A 45 21.20 21.17 -1.33
CA ALA A 45 21.99 20.48 -2.35
C ALA A 45 21.86 21.19 -3.70
N TRP A 46 20.65 21.62 -4.07
CA TRP A 46 20.36 22.34 -5.29
C TRP A 46 21.05 23.72 -5.33
N LEU A 47 20.94 24.51 -4.26
CA LEU A 47 21.57 25.82 -4.15
C LEU A 47 23.12 25.71 -4.20
N THR A 48 23.69 24.70 -3.54
CA THR A 48 25.13 24.44 -3.58
C THR A 48 25.60 24.08 -4.99
N THR A 49 24.88 23.20 -5.67
CA THR A 49 25.18 22.82 -7.07
C THR A 49 25.11 24.04 -7.98
N LEU A 50 24.06 24.85 -7.84
CA LEU A 50 23.86 26.07 -8.63
C LEU A 50 24.98 27.10 -8.36
N GLY A 51 25.39 27.28 -7.11
CA GLY A 51 26.48 28.16 -6.72
C GLY A 51 27.82 27.75 -7.37
N ILE A 52 28.19 26.49 -7.26
CA ILE A 52 29.40 25.92 -7.87
C ILE A 52 29.37 26.07 -9.39
N ALA A 53 28.23 25.70 -10.02
CA ALA A 53 28.06 25.76 -11.46
C ALA A 53 28.15 27.20 -11.98
N THR A 54 27.52 28.15 -11.28
CA THR A 54 27.54 29.58 -11.61
C THR A 54 28.96 30.15 -11.48
N ALA A 55 29.66 29.83 -10.41
CA ALA A 55 31.05 30.25 -10.21
C ALA A 55 31.96 29.72 -11.33
N ALA A 56 31.81 28.45 -11.71
CA ALA A 56 32.56 27.85 -12.81
C ALA A 56 32.22 28.50 -14.18
N ALA A 57 30.95 28.81 -14.41
CA ALA A 57 30.53 29.48 -15.64
C ALA A 57 31.07 30.94 -15.73
N LEU A 58 31.05 31.68 -14.63
CA LEU A 58 31.66 33.02 -14.53
C LEU A 58 33.16 32.98 -14.80
N TRP A 59 33.88 32.03 -14.17
CA TRP A 59 35.31 31.85 -14.37
C TRP A 59 35.65 31.56 -15.83
N ARG A 60 34.92 30.64 -16.47
CA ARG A 60 35.08 30.33 -17.91
C ARG A 60 34.68 31.52 -18.81
N GLY A 61 33.68 32.29 -18.42
CA GLY A 61 33.22 33.49 -19.18
C GLY A 61 34.21 34.64 -19.20
N ARG A 62 35.07 34.78 -18.15
CA ARG A 62 36.07 35.87 -18.06
C ARG A 62 37.04 35.91 -19.25
N ARG A 63 37.31 34.78 -19.87
CA ARG A 63 38.24 34.63 -20.98
C ARG A 63 37.56 34.72 -22.36
N ARG A 64 36.27 35.13 -22.46
CA ARG A 64 35.47 35.16 -23.67
C ARG A 64 35.08 36.58 -24.08
N THR A 65 34.79 36.79 -25.38
CA THR A 65 34.21 38.04 -25.87
C THR A 65 32.86 38.30 -25.23
N ARG A 66 32.39 39.59 -25.22
CA ARG A 66 31.12 39.98 -24.58
C ARG A 66 29.95 39.11 -25.03
N SER A 67 29.80 38.88 -26.35
CA SER A 67 28.73 38.06 -26.92
C SER A 67 28.79 36.57 -26.58
N ALA A 68 29.98 36.02 -26.21
CA ALA A 68 30.17 34.63 -25.87
C ALA A 68 30.16 34.34 -24.36
N ARG A 69 30.06 35.36 -23.51
CA ARG A 69 30.10 35.21 -22.04
C ARG A 69 28.94 34.43 -21.45
N LEU A 70 27.76 34.46 -22.12
CA LEU A 70 26.57 33.77 -21.66
C LEU A 70 26.53 32.29 -22.04
N VAL A 71 27.31 31.85 -23.03
CA VAL A 71 27.32 30.43 -23.49
C VAL A 71 27.60 29.41 -22.38
N PRO A 72 28.51 29.65 -21.40
CA PRO A 72 28.75 28.71 -20.30
C PRO A 72 27.57 28.54 -19.36
N PHE A 73 26.60 29.42 -19.36
CA PHE A 73 25.45 29.38 -18.46
C PHE A 73 24.32 28.46 -18.99
N LEU A 74 24.28 28.16 -20.28
CA LEU A 74 23.23 27.32 -20.85
C LEU A 74 23.16 25.93 -20.19
N PRO A 75 24.25 25.16 -20.01
CA PRO A 75 24.24 23.91 -19.28
C PRO A 75 23.79 24.07 -17.82
N VAL A 76 24.16 25.20 -17.16
CA VAL A 76 23.76 25.49 -15.79
C VAL A 76 22.26 25.67 -15.68
N VAL A 77 21.65 26.46 -16.59
CA VAL A 77 20.20 26.71 -16.62
C VAL A 77 19.43 25.41 -16.86
N VAL A 78 19.89 24.60 -17.83
CA VAL A 78 19.26 23.33 -18.14
C VAL A 78 19.37 22.36 -16.95
N ALA A 79 20.54 22.22 -16.36
CA ALA A 79 20.72 21.36 -15.19
C ALA A 79 19.91 21.84 -13.98
N ALA A 80 19.85 23.16 -13.75
CA ALA A 80 19.05 23.76 -12.70
C ALA A 80 17.55 23.49 -12.89
N ALA A 81 17.04 23.63 -14.11
CA ALA A 81 15.64 23.35 -14.43
C ALA A 81 15.30 21.85 -14.21
N LEU A 82 16.15 20.95 -14.68
CA LEU A 82 15.98 19.52 -14.51
C LEU A 82 15.97 19.10 -13.02
N THR A 83 16.91 19.65 -12.24
CA THR A 83 17.04 19.30 -10.82
C THR A 83 16.05 20.03 -9.91
N ALA A 84 15.53 21.19 -10.33
CA ALA A 84 14.48 21.92 -9.60
C ALA A 84 13.20 21.07 -9.47
N SER A 85 12.85 20.26 -10.48
CA SER A 85 11.70 19.37 -10.43
C SER A 85 11.79 18.30 -9.31
N VAL A 86 13.01 18.03 -8.83
CA VAL A 86 13.23 17.12 -7.71
C VAL A 86 13.11 17.84 -6.35
N CYS A 87 13.32 19.16 -6.31
CA CYS A 87 13.30 19.95 -5.07
C CYS A 87 11.91 20.57 -4.79
N VAL A 88 11.10 20.77 -5.83
CA VAL A 88 9.80 21.46 -5.70
C VAL A 88 8.68 20.43 -5.56
N PRO A 89 7.93 20.43 -4.43
CA PRO A 89 6.74 19.60 -4.30
C PRO A 89 5.69 19.95 -5.37
N THR A 90 5.12 18.91 -5.98
CA THR A 90 4.06 19.06 -7.00
C THR A 90 2.69 18.59 -6.48
N VAL A 91 2.65 18.09 -5.27
CA VAL A 91 1.46 17.69 -4.53
C VAL A 91 1.52 18.27 -3.12
N PRO A 92 0.40 18.28 -2.35
CA PRO A 92 0.43 18.71 -0.96
C PRO A 92 1.48 17.93 -0.16
N THR A 93 2.26 18.65 0.65
CA THR A 93 3.28 18.04 1.55
C THR A 93 2.68 17.55 2.86
N GLY A 94 1.48 18.05 3.21
CA GLY A 94 0.69 17.62 4.35
C GLY A 94 -0.20 16.45 4.01
N ARG A 95 -0.57 15.69 5.05
CA ARG A 95 -1.44 14.52 4.90
C ARG A 95 -2.83 14.93 4.44
N GLN A 96 -3.35 14.22 3.46
CA GLN A 96 -4.73 14.33 3.01
C GLN A 96 -5.56 13.24 3.70
N TYR A 97 -6.76 13.59 4.11
CA TYR A 97 -7.69 12.67 4.75
C TYR A 97 -8.94 12.50 3.90
N PRO A 98 -9.54 11.30 3.87
CA PRO A 98 -10.84 11.13 3.25
C PRO A 98 -11.87 12.01 3.98
N PRO A 99 -12.99 12.38 3.31
CA PRO A 99 -14.08 13.12 3.95
C PRO A 99 -14.64 12.35 5.15
N ASP A 100 -15.23 13.09 6.11
CA ASP A 100 -15.93 12.49 7.23
C ASP A 100 -17.16 11.73 6.75
N LEU A 101 -17.41 10.58 7.35
CA LEU A 101 -18.60 9.79 7.07
C LEU A 101 -19.71 10.17 8.04
N PRO A 102 -20.92 10.53 7.54
CA PRO A 102 -22.00 11.02 8.39
C PRO A 102 -22.58 9.96 9.35
N PHE A 103 -22.28 8.70 9.12
CA PHE A 103 -22.87 7.56 9.84
C PHE A 103 -21.91 6.90 10.85
N VAL A 104 -20.66 7.34 10.95
CA VAL A 104 -19.71 6.83 11.93
C VAL A 104 -18.69 7.90 12.33
N ALA A 105 -18.50 8.07 13.64
CA ALA A 105 -17.50 8.99 14.17
C ALA A 105 -16.11 8.34 14.21
N THR A 106 -15.08 9.10 13.86
CA THR A 106 -13.70 8.71 14.06
C THR A 106 -13.26 9.00 15.49
N GLN A 107 -12.76 7.97 16.17
CA GLN A 107 -12.06 8.10 17.45
C GLN A 107 -10.56 7.85 17.23
N HIS A 108 -9.72 8.30 18.18
CA HIS A 108 -8.29 7.98 18.16
C HIS A 108 -7.88 7.29 19.45
N TRP A 109 -7.25 6.12 19.32
CA TRP A 109 -6.75 5.36 20.44
C TRP A 109 -5.23 5.24 20.41
N SER A 110 -4.58 5.56 21.53
CA SER A 110 -3.16 5.27 21.73
C SER A 110 -3.03 3.83 22.22
N LEU A 111 -2.34 3.00 21.47
CA LEU A 111 -2.08 1.60 21.80
C LEU A 111 -0.82 1.47 22.67
N ALA A 112 -0.72 0.39 23.44
CA ALA A 112 0.47 0.11 24.26
C ALA A 112 1.76 -0.05 23.43
N THR A 113 1.64 -0.29 22.14
CA THR A 113 2.76 -0.34 21.19
C THR A 113 3.32 1.06 20.82
N GLY A 114 2.65 2.14 21.22
CA GLY A 114 2.95 3.51 20.82
C GLY A 114 2.29 3.97 19.52
N SER A 115 1.55 3.09 18.81
CA SER A 115 0.72 3.51 17.68
C SER A 115 -0.49 4.30 18.16
N ARG A 116 -0.84 5.40 17.47
CA ARG A 116 -2.10 6.09 17.63
C ARG A 116 -2.95 5.84 16.40
N VAL A 117 -4.05 5.09 16.58
CA VAL A 117 -4.88 4.56 15.49
C VAL A 117 -6.26 5.20 15.47
N ALA A 118 -6.78 5.41 14.26
CA ALA A 118 -8.18 5.81 14.07
C ALA A 118 -9.06 4.57 14.23
N VAL A 119 -10.13 4.74 14.99
CA VAL A 119 -11.06 3.68 15.42
C VAL A 119 -12.48 4.07 15.07
N TYR A 120 -13.23 3.10 14.60
CA TYR A 120 -14.64 3.21 14.24
C TYR A 120 -15.42 2.17 15.01
N HIS A 121 -16.56 2.59 15.58
CA HIS A 121 -17.45 1.74 16.33
C HIS A 121 -18.85 1.81 15.72
N TYR A 122 -19.38 0.65 15.37
CA TYR A 122 -20.74 0.46 14.86
C TYR A 122 -21.52 -0.34 15.89
N PRO A 123 -22.29 0.34 16.77
CA PRO A 123 -23.09 -0.33 17.78
C PRO A 123 -24.20 -1.15 17.11
N PRO A 124 -24.61 -2.28 17.71
CA PRO A 124 -25.71 -3.07 17.18
C PRO A 124 -26.99 -2.24 17.11
N ALA A 125 -27.60 -2.15 15.94
CA ALA A 125 -28.79 -1.34 15.71
C ALA A 125 -30.04 -1.91 16.40
N ASN A 126 -30.06 -3.22 16.65
CA ASN A 126 -31.17 -3.91 17.31
C ASN A 126 -30.68 -4.55 18.61
N THR A 127 -31.11 -4.01 19.74
CA THR A 127 -30.73 -4.51 21.07
C THR A 127 -31.29 -5.89 21.40
N GLY A 128 -32.41 -6.31 20.76
CA GLY A 128 -33.00 -7.64 20.93
C GLY A 128 -32.24 -8.78 20.24
N ALA A 129 -31.41 -8.46 19.25
CA ALA A 129 -30.60 -9.43 18.51
C ALA A 129 -29.09 -9.26 18.76
N ARG A 130 -28.71 -8.58 19.86
CA ARG A 130 -27.31 -8.30 20.16
C ARG A 130 -26.50 -9.58 20.33
N ARG A 131 -25.45 -9.72 19.55
CA ARG A 131 -24.50 -10.83 19.63
C ARG A 131 -23.55 -10.65 20.82
N PRO A 132 -23.23 -11.72 21.57
CA PRO A 132 -22.46 -11.60 22.82
C PRO A 132 -20.98 -11.28 22.57
N VAL A 133 -20.43 -11.69 21.41
CA VAL A 133 -19.02 -11.52 21.06
C VAL A 133 -18.89 -10.36 20.09
N PRO A 134 -18.06 -9.34 20.38
CA PRO A 134 -17.83 -8.24 19.45
C PRO A 134 -17.02 -8.70 18.25
N LEU A 135 -17.23 -8.06 17.09
CA LEU A 135 -16.52 -8.31 15.85
C LEU A 135 -15.50 -7.21 15.61
N VAL A 136 -14.24 -7.59 15.40
CA VAL A 136 -13.17 -6.67 15.00
C VAL A 136 -12.85 -6.86 13.51
N TYR A 137 -12.82 -5.77 12.77
CA TYR A 137 -12.46 -5.74 11.35
C TYR A 137 -11.05 -5.20 11.13
N LEU A 138 -10.28 -5.90 10.32
CA LEU A 138 -8.98 -5.50 9.79
C LEU A 138 -9.07 -5.29 8.28
N ASN A 139 -8.89 -4.05 7.85
CA ASN A 139 -8.96 -3.70 6.44
C ASN A 139 -7.78 -4.19 5.60
N GLY A 140 -7.99 -4.17 4.30
CA GLY A 140 -6.95 -4.39 3.29
C GLY A 140 -5.87 -3.30 3.27
N GLY A 141 -4.97 -3.39 2.36
CA GLY A 141 -3.87 -2.46 2.19
C GLY A 141 -2.59 -3.21 1.86
N PRO A 142 -1.51 -3.25 2.63
CA PRO A 142 -1.32 -2.71 3.99
C PRO A 142 -1.22 -1.18 4.05
N VAL A 143 -1.38 -0.64 5.25
CA VAL A 143 -1.24 0.81 5.55
C VAL A 143 -2.16 1.68 4.69
N ARG A 144 -3.44 1.31 4.65
CA ARG A 144 -4.50 1.98 3.91
C ARG A 144 -5.64 2.36 4.85
N GLY A 145 -6.39 3.40 4.52
CA GLY A 145 -7.65 3.73 5.17
C GLY A 145 -8.73 2.70 4.88
N ILE A 146 -9.76 2.67 5.71
CA ILE A 146 -10.96 1.86 5.50
C ILE A 146 -11.80 2.54 4.41
N SER A 147 -12.19 1.81 3.36
CA SER A 147 -12.99 2.34 2.26
C SER A 147 -14.43 2.64 2.70
N VAL A 148 -15.11 3.52 1.96
CA VAL A 148 -16.54 3.81 2.20
C VAL A 148 -17.39 2.55 2.07
N LEU A 149 -17.02 1.65 1.13
CA LEU A 149 -17.73 0.38 0.94
C LEU A 149 -17.53 -0.56 2.13
N ASP A 150 -16.30 -0.65 2.68
CA ASP A 150 -16.05 -1.37 3.94
C ASP A 150 -16.90 -0.79 5.08
N HIS A 151 -16.91 0.53 5.24
CA HIS A 151 -17.71 1.19 6.28
C HIS A 151 -19.21 0.86 6.17
N ARG A 152 -19.77 0.87 4.94
CA ARG A 152 -21.17 0.49 4.68
C ARG A 152 -21.42 -0.99 5.00
N PHE A 153 -20.48 -1.86 4.66
CA PHE A 153 -20.55 -3.28 4.97
C PHE A 153 -20.51 -3.54 6.49
N LEU A 154 -19.62 -2.86 7.23
CA LEU A 154 -19.56 -2.96 8.69
C LEU A 154 -20.84 -2.47 9.35
N GLN A 155 -21.45 -1.41 8.80
CA GLN A 155 -22.76 -0.94 9.26
C GLN A 155 -23.88 -1.98 8.97
N LEU A 156 -23.80 -2.72 7.86
CA LEU A 156 -24.72 -3.83 7.57
C LEU A 156 -24.61 -4.92 8.64
N LEU A 157 -23.41 -5.34 9.03
CA LEU A 157 -23.18 -6.31 10.10
C LEU A 157 -23.70 -5.81 11.44
N ALA A 158 -23.51 -4.52 11.74
CA ALA A 158 -24.07 -3.91 12.95
C ALA A 158 -25.60 -3.93 12.97
N ARG A 159 -26.26 -3.73 11.84
CA ARG A 159 -27.72 -3.91 11.72
C ARG A 159 -28.18 -5.33 11.98
N GLN A 160 -27.31 -6.33 11.74
CA GLN A 160 -27.57 -7.75 12.07
C GLN A 160 -27.29 -8.10 13.55
N GLY A 161 -26.99 -7.11 14.39
CA GLY A 161 -26.81 -7.27 15.83
C GLY A 161 -25.37 -7.41 16.32
N TYR A 162 -24.37 -7.30 15.45
CA TYR A 162 -22.98 -7.33 15.85
C TYR A 162 -22.52 -5.98 16.43
N ASP A 163 -21.74 -6.04 17.51
CA ASP A 163 -21.01 -4.90 18.08
C ASP A 163 -19.65 -4.82 17.32
N VAL A 164 -19.62 -3.99 16.25
CA VAL A 164 -18.51 -4.02 15.30
C VAL A 164 -17.50 -2.91 15.59
N TYR A 165 -16.24 -3.28 15.67
CA TYR A 165 -15.12 -2.36 15.81
C TYR A 165 -14.18 -2.51 14.61
N ALA A 166 -13.67 -1.38 14.14
CA ALA A 166 -12.64 -1.37 13.11
C ALA A 166 -11.56 -0.35 13.47
N TYR A 167 -10.34 -0.57 13.06
CA TYR A 167 -9.29 0.41 13.15
C TYR A 167 -8.43 0.43 11.89
N GLU A 168 -7.95 1.60 11.56
CA GLU A 168 -6.98 1.77 10.48
C GLU A 168 -5.59 1.49 10.99
N GLN A 169 -4.85 0.65 10.29
CA GLN A 169 -3.46 0.34 10.65
C GLN A 169 -2.63 1.63 10.75
N ALA A 170 -1.63 1.65 11.65
CA ALA A 170 -0.76 2.80 11.80
C ALA A 170 -0.22 3.28 10.46
N GLY A 171 -0.35 4.57 10.17
CA GLY A 171 0.01 5.19 8.90
C GLY A 171 -1.07 5.18 7.82
N GLY A 172 -2.07 4.32 7.90
CA GLY A 172 -3.22 4.29 6.97
C GLY A 172 -4.32 5.26 7.40
N GLY A 173 -5.13 5.70 6.43
CA GLY A 173 -6.29 6.53 6.68
C GLY A 173 -6.04 7.71 7.62
N ARG A 174 -6.72 7.76 8.74
CA ARG A 174 -6.61 8.79 9.78
C ARG A 174 -5.69 8.40 10.95
N SER A 175 -5.10 7.20 10.93
CA SER A 175 -4.12 6.77 11.93
C SER A 175 -2.81 7.52 11.79
N ASP A 176 -2.12 7.82 12.90
CA ASP A 176 -0.88 8.57 12.89
C ASP A 176 0.24 7.81 12.15
N LEU A 177 1.14 8.57 11.53
CA LEU A 177 2.34 8.04 10.89
C LEU A 177 3.32 7.50 11.94
N LEU A 178 4.07 6.48 11.56
CA LEU A 178 5.21 5.97 12.30
C LEU A 178 6.52 6.27 11.54
N PRO A 179 7.65 6.33 12.23
CA PRO A 179 8.95 6.24 11.56
C PRO A 179 9.02 5.03 10.64
N MET A 180 9.60 5.19 9.43
CA MET A 180 9.59 4.15 8.39
C MET A 180 10.15 2.80 8.84
N GLY A 181 11.16 2.81 9.72
CA GLY A 181 11.72 1.58 10.30
C GLY A 181 10.74 0.78 11.16
N GLN A 182 9.66 1.39 11.63
CA GLN A 182 8.66 0.74 12.48
C GLN A 182 7.53 0.06 11.67
N TYR A 183 7.42 0.31 10.37
CA TYR A 183 6.44 -0.36 9.53
C TYR A 183 6.88 -1.79 9.23
N THR A 184 6.44 -2.72 10.06
CA THR A 184 6.72 -4.16 9.91
C THR A 184 5.45 -4.97 10.12
N ILE A 185 5.38 -6.13 9.47
CA ILE A 185 4.23 -7.03 9.70
C ILE A 185 4.14 -7.48 11.15
N SER A 186 5.25 -7.67 11.84
CA SER A 186 5.28 -8.00 13.28
C SER A 186 4.72 -6.85 14.13
N ARG A 187 4.93 -5.58 13.74
CA ARG A 187 4.31 -4.44 14.41
C ARG A 187 2.81 -4.45 14.20
N SER A 188 2.30 -4.71 12.99
CA SER A 188 0.86 -4.81 12.74
C SER A 188 0.19 -5.89 13.59
N VAL A 189 0.84 -7.03 13.79
CA VAL A 189 0.34 -8.10 14.69
C VAL A 189 0.30 -7.64 16.15
N ARG A 190 1.34 -6.95 16.64
CA ARG A 190 1.35 -6.39 18.00
C ARG A 190 0.30 -5.29 18.19
N ASP A 191 0.11 -4.44 17.19
CA ASP A 191 -0.92 -3.40 17.23
C ASP A 191 -2.33 -4.02 17.31
N LEU A 192 -2.59 -5.11 16.56
CA LEU A 192 -3.84 -5.86 16.68
C LEU A 192 -4.04 -6.40 18.09
N ALA A 193 -3.04 -7.05 18.67
CA ALA A 193 -3.12 -7.57 20.04
C ALA A 193 -3.42 -6.45 21.05
N ALA A 194 -2.68 -5.34 20.96
CA ALA A 194 -2.88 -4.17 21.82
C ALA A 194 -4.23 -3.49 21.61
N PHE A 195 -4.77 -3.52 20.39
CA PHE A 195 -6.12 -3.01 20.10
C PHE A 195 -7.19 -3.85 20.80
N VAL A 196 -7.10 -5.18 20.68
CA VAL A 196 -8.06 -6.09 21.35
C VAL A 196 -7.97 -5.98 22.86
N ASP A 197 -6.75 -5.90 23.42
CA ASP A 197 -6.55 -5.70 24.87
C ASP A 197 -7.17 -4.38 25.33
N ARG A 198 -6.99 -3.28 24.57
CA ARG A 198 -7.57 -1.98 24.89
C ARG A 198 -9.10 -1.98 24.78
N LEU A 199 -9.67 -2.76 23.87
CA LEU A 199 -11.11 -2.91 23.74
C LEU A 199 -11.75 -3.45 25.04
N GLY A 200 -11.06 -4.32 25.76
CA GLY A 200 -11.47 -4.80 27.08
C GLY A 200 -12.75 -5.64 27.09
N LYS A 201 -13.13 -6.22 25.95
CA LYS A 201 -14.36 -7.01 25.77
C LYS A 201 -14.14 -8.54 25.91
N GLY A 202 -12.97 -8.96 26.38
CA GLY A 202 -12.59 -10.37 26.39
C GLY A 202 -12.19 -10.88 25.00
N ARG A 203 -12.59 -12.12 24.66
CA ARG A 203 -12.32 -12.66 23.32
C ARG A 203 -13.24 -12.02 22.26
N VAL A 204 -12.68 -11.80 21.09
CA VAL A 204 -13.40 -11.16 19.96
C VAL A 204 -13.49 -12.11 18.78
N ASP A 205 -14.52 -11.97 17.96
CA ASP A 205 -14.52 -12.48 16.60
C ASP A 205 -13.73 -11.49 15.72
N ILE A 206 -13.03 -12.01 14.71
CA ILE A 206 -12.17 -11.17 13.90
C ILE A 206 -12.33 -11.48 12.41
N LEU A 207 -12.53 -10.44 11.61
CA LEU A 207 -12.58 -10.46 10.16
C LEU A 207 -11.36 -9.73 9.60
N GLY A 208 -10.45 -10.46 8.96
CA GLY A 208 -9.31 -9.88 8.27
C GLY A 208 -9.46 -9.97 6.76
N PHE A 209 -9.45 -8.82 6.10
CA PHE A 209 -9.55 -8.74 4.65
C PHE A 209 -8.20 -8.41 4.02
N SER A 210 -7.83 -9.10 2.93
CA SER A 210 -6.63 -8.84 2.15
C SER A 210 -5.36 -8.78 3.04
N SER A 211 -4.70 -7.65 3.16
CA SER A 211 -3.59 -7.45 4.09
C SER A 211 -4.00 -7.64 5.55
N GLY A 212 -5.22 -7.26 5.94
CA GLY A 212 -5.79 -7.59 7.25
C GLY A 212 -5.87 -9.10 7.47
N GLY A 213 -6.17 -9.87 6.41
CA GLY A 213 -6.12 -11.33 6.41
C GLY A 213 -4.70 -11.88 6.64
N VAL A 214 -3.67 -11.19 6.11
CA VAL A 214 -2.26 -11.55 6.39
C VAL A 214 -1.91 -11.32 7.87
N VAL A 215 -2.26 -10.14 8.41
CA VAL A 215 -2.05 -9.81 9.83
C VAL A 215 -2.75 -10.85 10.71
N LEU A 216 -4.01 -11.17 10.42
CA LEU A 216 -4.78 -12.17 11.14
C LEU A 216 -4.15 -13.56 11.06
N THR A 217 -3.76 -14.02 9.87
CA THR A 217 -3.11 -15.33 9.69
C THR A 217 -1.83 -15.44 10.53
N ARG A 218 -1.03 -14.36 10.57
CA ARG A 218 0.18 -14.31 11.40
C ARG A 218 -0.13 -14.24 12.89
N ALA A 219 -1.21 -13.56 13.27
CA ALA A 219 -1.69 -13.54 14.65
C ALA A 219 -2.16 -14.93 15.11
N LEU A 220 -2.80 -15.71 14.24
CA LEU A 220 -3.20 -17.10 14.50
C LEU A 220 -1.99 -18.05 14.66
N ALA A 221 -0.85 -17.70 14.07
CA ALA A 221 0.41 -18.43 14.23
C ALA A 221 1.16 -18.09 15.53
N ASP A 222 0.66 -17.15 16.33
CA ASP A 222 1.16 -16.77 17.65
C ASP A 222 0.12 -17.15 18.71
N PRO A 223 0.35 -18.21 19.53
CA PRO A 223 -0.62 -18.65 20.50
C PRO A 223 -1.01 -17.58 21.53
N GLY A 224 -0.06 -16.70 21.91
CA GLY A 224 -0.30 -15.62 22.84
C GLY A 224 -1.28 -14.58 22.26
N VAL A 225 -1.18 -14.28 20.96
CA VAL A 225 -2.11 -13.36 20.28
C VAL A 225 -3.43 -14.08 19.96
N ALA A 226 -3.37 -15.31 19.44
CA ALA A 226 -4.55 -16.10 19.05
C ALA A 226 -5.52 -16.36 20.21
N ALA A 227 -5.03 -16.42 21.45
CA ALA A 227 -5.86 -16.59 22.65
C ALA A 227 -6.92 -15.48 22.82
N ARG A 228 -6.75 -14.33 22.18
CA ARG A 228 -7.69 -13.20 22.19
C ARG A 228 -8.89 -13.39 21.25
N PHE A 229 -8.83 -14.40 20.38
CA PHE A 229 -9.86 -14.59 19.35
C PHE A 229 -10.80 -15.71 19.73
N HIS A 230 -12.09 -15.49 19.49
CA HIS A 230 -13.13 -16.50 19.62
C HIS A 230 -13.25 -17.28 18.29
N ARG A 231 -13.47 -16.56 17.18
CA ARG A 231 -13.49 -17.09 15.81
C ARG A 231 -12.75 -16.15 14.86
N ALA A 232 -12.22 -16.65 13.77
CA ALA A 232 -11.46 -15.91 12.79
C ALA A 232 -11.99 -16.11 11.37
N ILE A 233 -12.16 -15.03 10.63
CA ILE A 233 -12.54 -15.04 9.22
C ILE A 233 -11.41 -14.42 8.42
N ILE A 234 -10.80 -15.21 7.54
CA ILE A 234 -9.70 -14.82 6.68
C ILE A 234 -10.27 -14.65 5.27
N ALA A 235 -10.50 -13.39 4.87
CA ALA A 235 -11.07 -13.07 3.58
C ALA A 235 -9.98 -12.60 2.62
N GLU A 236 -9.81 -13.31 1.51
CA GLU A 236 -8.91 -12.94 0.41
C GLU A 236 -7.49 -12.52 0.88
N PRO A 237 -6.78 -13.31 1.71
CA PRO A 237 -5.50 -12.92 2.28
C PRO A 237 -4.43 -12.76 1.21
N GLY A 238 -3.50 -11.82 1.40
CA GLY A 238 -2.28 -11.69 0.62
C GLY A 238 -1.22 -12.75 1.01
N PRO A 239 0.00 -12.67 0.44
CA PRO A 239 1.13 -13.51 0.83
C PRO A 239 1.45 -13.34 2.32
N MET A 240 1.57 -14.44 3.06
CA MET A 240 1.70 -14.41 4.53
C MET A 240 3.17 -14.46 5.03
N ASP A 241 4.11 -14.87 4.19
CA ASP A 241 5.52 -15.04 4.52
C ASP A 241 6.41 -15.03 3.28
N GLY A 242 7.73 -15.17 3.47
CA GLY A 242 8.70 -15.19 2.38
C GLY A 242 8.46 -16.30 1.34
N PRO A 243 8.18 -17.56 1.71
CA PRO A 243 7.82 -18.61 0.76
C PRO A 243 6.61 -18.25 -0.11
N THR A 244 5.50 -17.82 0.47
CA THR A 244 4.30 -17.42 -0.27
C THR A 244 4.51 -16.15 -1.10
N ALA A 245 5.30 -15.19 -0.60
CA ALA A 245 5.64 -13.98 -1.34
C ALA A 245 6.52 -14.27 -2.58
N ARG A 246 7.35 -15.30 -2.56
CA ARG A 246 8.12 -15.73 -3.76
C ARG A 246 7.22 -16.29 -4.86
N ILE A 247 6.16 -16.99 -4.50
CA ILE A 247 5.14 -17.44 -5.47
C ILE A 247 4.48 -16.22 -6.14
N ALA A 248 4.22 -15.16 -5.36
CA ALA A 248 3.70 -13.89 -5.86
C ALA A 248 4.66 -13.16 -6.82
N GLY A 249 5.94 -13.22 -6.55
CA GLY A 249 6.96 -12.41 -7.24
C GLY A 249 7.11 -12.67 -8.74
N HIS A 250 6.59 -13.79 -9.25
CA HIS A 250 6.56 -14.04 -10.70
C HIS A 250 5.56 -13.12 -11.44
N LYS A 251 4.54 -12.61 -10.77
CA LYS A 251 3.56 -11.66 -11.32
C LYS A 251 3.82 -10.19 -10.96
N GLY A 252 4.72 -9.91 -10.03
CA GLY A 252 5.10 -8.54 -9.64
C GLY A 252 5.75 -7.70 -10.76
N ARG A 253 6.14 -8.32 -11.89
CA ARG A 253 6.52 -7.61 -13.11
C ARG A 253 5.31 -6.97 -13.84
N GLU A 254 4.09 -7.43 -13.59
CA GLU A 254 2.88 -6.82 -14.15
C GLU A 254 2.49 -5.55 -13.39
N SER A 255 2.71 -5.50 -12.06
CA SER A 255 2.53 -4.26 -11.28
C SER A 255 3.55 -3.17 -11.65
N ALA A 256 4.77 -3.55 -12.07
CA ALA A 256 5.73 -2.58 -12.60
C ALA A 256 5.30 -2.00 -13.97
N ARG A 257 4.51 -2.74 -14.75
CA ARG A 257 3.90 -2.24 -16.00
C ARG A 257 2.78 -1.22 -15.72
N GLY A 258 2.12 -1.28 -14.56
CA GLY A 258 1.14 -0.27 -14.12
C GLY A 258 1.75 1.10 -13.80
N LEU A 259 3.03 1.16 -13.41
CA LEU A 259 3.74 2.43 -13.20
C LEU A 259 4.06 3.17 -14.51
N ALA A 260 4.21 2.47 -15.64
CA ALA A 260 4.54 3.10 -16.92
C ALA A 260 3.43 4.06 -17.43
N PRO A 261 2.13 3.72 -17.38
CA PRO A 261 1.05 4.65 -17.70
C PRO A 261 0.98 5.86 -16.75
N ALA A 262 1.23 5.66 -15.44
CA ALA A 262 1.30 6.74 -14.48
C ALA A 262 2.45 7.72 -14.77
N MET A 263 3.57 7.23 -15.30
CA MET A 263 4.72 8.04 -15.70
C MET A 263 4.51 8.81 -17.02
N THR A 264 3.57 8.42 -17.87
CA THR A 264 3.36 9.00 -19.22
C THR A 264 2.02 9.74 -19.36
N GLY A 265 1.12 9.63 -18.38
CA GLY A 265 -0.20 10.29 -18.41
C GLY A 265 -0.16 11.78 -18.02
N PRO A 266 -1.30 12.48 -18.10
CA PRO A 266 -1.41 13.92 -17.74
C PRO A 266 -1.02 14.22 -16.28
N ARG A 267 -1.01 13.20 -15.42
CA ARG A 267 -0.61 13.27 -13.99
C ARG A 267 0.86 12.94 -13.75
N SER A 268 1.63 12.66 -14.79
CA SER A 268 3.08 12.33 -14.72
C SER A 268 3.93 13.43 -14.08
N THR A 269 3.44 14.68 -14.03
CA THR A 269 4.13 15.80 -13.37
C THR A 269 4.33 15.60 -11.87
N HIS A 270 3.56 14.70 -11.22
CA HIS A 270 3.67 14.41 -9.78
C HIS A 270 4.71 13.33 -9.46
N VAL A 271 5.20 12.61 -10.47
CA VAL A 271 6.01 11.41 -10.31
C VAL A 271 7.54 11.64 -10.26
N PRO A 272 8.17 12.63 -10.96
CA PRO A 272 9.62 12.69 -11.08
C PRO A 272 10.35 12.77 -9.74
N ARG A 273 9.91 13.63 -8.84
CA ARG A 273 10.49 13.81 -7.50
C ARG A 273 10.40 12.53 -6.68
N TYR A 274 9.19 11.92 -6.65
CA TYR A 274 8.94 10.68 -5.96
C TYR A 274 9.72 9.50 -6.58
N ALA A 275 9.78 9.40 -7.91
CA ALA A 275 10.53 8.34 -8.60
C ALA A 275 12.04 8.40 -8.30
N VAL A 276 12.61 9.60 -8.25
CA VAL A 276 14.01 9.80 -7.87
C VAL A 276 14.23 9.37 -6.42
N ALA A 277 13.39 9.84 -5.49
CA ALA A 277 13.50 9.49 -4.07
C ALA A 277 13.39 7.96 -3.86
N LEU A 278 12.37 7.33 -4.44
CA LEU A 278 12.17 5.88 -4.35
C LEU A 278 13.31 5.09 -5.00
N GLY A 279 13.82 5.55 -6.15
CA GLY A 279 14.97 4.94 -6.83
C GLY A 279 16.21 4.96 -5.95
N LEU A 280 16.53 6.11 -5.35
CA LEU A 280 17.69 6.26 -4.46
C LEU A 280 17.51 5.45 -3.16
N MET A 281 16.30 5.40 -2.59
CA MET A 281 16.00 4.53 -1.43
C MET A 281 16.17 3.05 -1.76
N ARG A 282 15.71 2.60 -2.94
CA ARG A 282 15.89 1.20 -3.40
C ARG A 282 17.35 0.81 -3.60
N LEU A 283 18.18 1.77 -4.00
CA LEU A 283 19.62 1.58 -4.12
C LEU A 283 20.36 1.65 -2.76
N GLY A 284 19.64 1.92 -1.67
CA GLY A 284 20.23 2.10 -0.33
C GLY A 284 21.02 3.40 -0.19
N LEU A 285 20.82 4.37 -1.10
CA LEU A 285 21.51 5.66 -1.11
C LEU A 285 20.79 6.74 -0.29
N LEU A 286 19.50 6.56 -0.02
CA LEU A 286 18.73 7.39 0.92
C LEU A 286 18.09 6.51 1.98
N THR A 287 17.89 7.08 3.16
CA THR A 287 17.15 6.40 4.23
C THR A 287 15.65 6.39 3.95
N PRO A 288 14.89 5.47 4.54
CA PRO A 288 13.42 5.47 4.43
C PRO A 288 12.74 6.71 5.00
N ASP A 289 13.41 7.43 5.90
CA ASP A 289 12.94 8.67 6.53
C ASP A 289 13.67 9.91 5.94
N THR A 290 14.08 9.81 4.66
CA THR A 290 14.81 10.89 3.97
C THR A 290 14.09 12.23 4.03
N GLY A 291 14.85 13.29 4.19
CA GLY A 291 14.34 14.66 4.12
C GLY A 291 14.02 15.15 2.70
N LEU A 292 14.33 14.35 1.66
CA LEU A 292 14.04 14.72 0.25
C LEU A 292 12.53 14.77 0.00
N ILE A 293 11.80 13.76 0.46
CA ILE A 293 10.35 13.68 0.32
C ILE A 293 9.76 13.19 1.64
N GLY A 294 8.85 13.99 2.22
CA GLY A 294 8.11 13.55 3.40
C GLY A 294 7.16 12.39 3.09
N GLN A 295 6.88 11.53 4.07
CA GLN A 295 5.99 10.40 3.90
C GLN A 295 4.62 10.83 3.35
N ALA A 296 4.01 11.88 3.92
CA ALA A 296 2.71 12.37 3.46
C ALA A 296 2.73 12.88 2.01
N GLU A 297 3.81 13.57 1.61
CA GLU A 297 3.99 14.01 0.22
C GLU A 297 4.13 12.80 -0.73
N GLY A 298 4.92 11.79 -0.34
CA GLY A 298 5.08 10.56 -1.11
C GLY A 298 3.76 9.81 -1.28
N ASP A 299 2.96 9.73 -0.23
CA ASP A 299 1.65 9.12 -0.24
C ASP A 299 0.69 9.85 -1.18
N ASN A 300 0.66 11.20 -1.12
CA ASN A 300 -0.16 12.01 -2.00
C ASN A 300 0.27 11.88 -3.48
N ALA A 301 1.58 11.85 -3.75
CA ALA A 301 2.11 11.70 -5.11
C ALA A 301 1.71 10.34 -5.71
N LEU A 302 1.79 9.26 -4.95
CA LEU A 302 1.41 7.94 -5.43
C LEU A 302 -0.10 7.76 -5.53
N THR A 303 -0.87 8.29 -4.58
CA THR A 303 -2.32 8.29 -4.67
C THR A 303 -2.78 9.03 -5.93
N ALA A 304 -2.17 10.17 -6.24
CA ALA A 304 -2.46 10.92 -7.46
C ALA A 304 -2.04 10.18 -8.74
N ALA A 305 -0.98 9.35 -8.68
CA ALA A 305 -0.48 8.57 -9.82
C ALA A 305 -1.27 7.27 -10.04
N ASP A 306 -1.75 6.65 -8.96
CA ASP A 306 -2.36 5.30 -8.96
C ASP A 306 -3.89 5.32 -9.19
N LEU A 307 -4.44 6.49 -9.49
CA LEU A 307 -5.87 6.62 -9.75
C LEU A 307 -6.32 5.70 -10.90
N GLY A 308 -6.82 4.53 -10.55
CA GLY A 308 -7.56 3.65 -11.44
C GLY A 308 -6.90 2.33 -11.85
N SER A 309 -5.62 2.05 -11.54
CA SER A 309 -4.97 0.82 -12.00
C SER A 309 -5.25 -0.40 -11.13
N ASP A 310 -5.42 -0.20 -9.82
CA ASP A 310 -5.57 -1.31 -8.86
C ASP A 310 -7.04 -1.67 -8.61
N THR A 311 -7.93 -0.72 -8.75
CA THR A 311 -9.36 -0.90 -8.50
C THR A 311 -9.99 -1.89 -9.47
N ALA A 312 -9.64 -1.82 -10.77
CA ALA A 312 -10.18 -2.74 -11.78
C ALA A 312 -9.78 -4.20 -11.51
N SER A 313 -8.59 -4.45 -10.94
CA SER A 313 -8.14 -5.81 -10.59
C SER A 313 -8.86 -6.40 -9.38
N SER A 314 -9.54 -5.56 -8.60
CA SER A 314 -10.33 -5.97 -7.44
C SER A 314 -11.74 -6.44 -7.78
N TYR A 315 -12.15 -6.30 -9.04
CA TYR A 315 -13.48 -6.69 -9.54
C TYR A 315 -13.38 -7.80 -10.59
N CYS A 316 -14.50 -8.47 -10.89
CA CYS A 316 -14.57 -9.33 -12.07
C CYS A 316 -14.45 -8.46 -13.33
N ALA A 317 -13.80 -8.97 -14.38
CA ALA A 317 -13.63 -8.24 -15.64
C ALA A 317 -14.95 -7.72 -16.24
N ARG A 318 -16.03 -8.49 -16.07
CA ARG A 318 -17.38 -8.10 -16.50
C ARG A 318 -17.93 -6.87 -15.76
N ASP A 319 -17.44 -6.59 -14.55
CA ASP A 319 -17.92 -5.53 -13.67
C ASP A 319 -17.03 -4.26 -13.74
N ALA A 320 -15.99 -4.26 -14.57
CA ALA A 320 -15.04 -3.15 -14.67
C ALA A 320 -15.71 -1.79 -15.01
N HIS A 321 -16.86 -1.81 -15.68
CA HIS A 321 -17.66 -0.62 -16.01
C HIS A 321 -18.64 -0.19 -14.90
N ARG A 322 -18.76 -0.99 -13.83
CA ARG A 322 -19.70 -0.80 -12.70
C ARG A 322 -18.99 -0.43 -11.40
N ILE A 323 -17.66 -0.19 -11.45
CA ILE A 323 -16.88 0.10 -10.25
C ILE A 323 -17.44 1.34 -9.55
N PRO A 324 -17.86 1.24 -8.27
CA PRO A 324 -18.38 2.39 -7.55
C PRO A 324 -17.33 3.48 -7.41
N VAL A 325 -17.76 4.73 -7.58
CA VAL A 325 -16.88 5.90 -7.42
C VAL A 325 -16.26 5.95 -6.02
N GLU A 326 -16.99 5.45 -5.02
CA GLU A 326 -16.54 5.36 -3.63
C GLU A 326 -15.37 4.39 -3.41
N ASP A 327 -15.10 3.50 -4.37
CA ASP A 327 -13.94 2.58 -4.34
C ASP A 327 -12.74 3.12 -5.13
N THR A 328 -12.80 4.37 -5.56
CA THR A 328 -11.66 5.01 -6.21
C THR A 328 -10.60 5.44 -5.19
N ALA A 329 -9.36 5.55 -5.62
CA ALA A 329 -8.22 5.92 -4.77
C ALA A 329 -8.39 7.27 -4.05
N GLU A 330 -9.29 8.14 -4.53
CA GLU A 330 -9.57 9.45 -3.93
C GLU A 330 -10.27 9.36 -2.57
N ASN A 331 -10.88 8.21 -2.26
CA ASN A 331 -11.72 8.02 -1.07
C ASN A 331 -11.01 7.34 0.12
N PHE A 332 -9.70 7.08 0.03
CA PHE A 332 -8.94 6.57 1.15
C PHE A 332 -7.50 7.07 1.13
N SER A 333 -7.01 7.43 2.31
CA SER A 333 -5.59 7.75 2.49
C SER A 333 -4.78 6.46 2.52
N PHE A 334 -3.78 6.36 1.67
CA PHE A 334 -2.88 5.23 1.51
C PHE A 334 -1.45 5.67 1.71
N SER A 335 -0.62 4.87 2.37
CA SER A 335 0.81 5.10 2.48
C SER A 335 1.60 4.04 1.69
N PRO A 336 1.90 4.32 0.41
CA PRO A 336 2.60 3.37 -0.44
C PRO A 336 4.01 3.02 0.04
N ALA A 337 4.77 3.99 0.56
CA ALA A 337 6.11 3.76 1.07
C ALA A 337 6.09 2.84 2.30
N ALA A 338 5.20 3.12 3.26
CA ALA A 338 4.98 2.26 4.42
C ALA A 338 4.44 0.88 4.02
N SER A 339 3.53 0.83 3.04
CA SER A 339 3.01 -0.40 2.47
C SER A 339 4.12 -1.28 1.88
N LEU A 340 4.99 -0.70 1.05
CA LEU A 340 6.16 -1.40 0.49
C LEU A 340 7.08 -1.91 1.60
N ARG A 341 7.26 -1.14 2.67
CA ARG A 341 8.10 -1.55 3.81
C ARG A 341 7.49 -2.74 4.55
N VAL A 342 6.20 -2.72 4.84
CA VAL A 342 5.50 -3.88 5.43
C VAL A 342 5.60 -5.11 4.53
N GLN A 343 5.34 -4.96 3.22
CA GLN A 343 5.47 -6.06 2.25
C GLN A 343 6.89 -6.62 2.19
N GLN A 344 7.93 -5.77 2.28
CA GLN A 344 9.31 -6.22 2.34
C GLN A 344 9.56 -7.08 3.58
N THR A 345 9.03 -6.68 4.75
CA THR A 345 9.18 -7.50 5.97
C THR A 345 8.42 -8.83 5.91
N ILE A 346 7.35 -8.93 5.10
CA ILE A 346 6.69 -10.21 4.80
C ILE A 346 7.62 -11.08 3.93
N LYS A 347 8.18 -10.51 2.85
CA LYS A 347 9.10 -11.21 1.94
C LYS A 347 10.34 -11.74 2.64
N ASP A 348 10.86 -10.99 3.60
CA ASP A 348 12.07 -11.32 4.36
C ASP A 348 11.78 -12.27 5.53
N SER A 349 10.50 -12.52 5.85
CA SER A 349 10.15 -13.37 6.99
C SER A 349 10.27 -14.87 6.65
N PRO A 350 10.68 -15.69 7.63
CA PRO A 350 10.64 -17.15 7.49
C PRO A 350 9.20 -17.65 7.36
N SER A 351 9.06 -18.92 6.94
CA SER A 351 7.74 -19.56 6.90
C SER A 351 7.05 -19.56 8.25
N ILE A 352 5.78 -19.17 8.25
CA ILE A 352 4.92 -19.28 9.44
C ILE A 352 4.17 -20.61 9.51
N ALA A 353 4.21 -21.43 8.47
CA ALA A 353 3.51 -22.71 8.37
C ALA A 353 3.72 -23.62 9.60
N PRO A 354 4.96 -23.84 10.12
CA PRO A 354 5.15 -24.68 11.30
C PRO A 354 4.36 -24.22 12.52
N ARG A 355 4.26 -22.90 12.73
CA ARG A 355 3.50 -22.32 13.84
C ARG A 355 2.00 -22.33 13.57
N LEU A 356 1.59 -22.03 12.33
CA LEU A 356 0.19 -22.00 11.92
C LEU A 356 -0.48 -23.38 12.06
N ARG A 357 0.26 -24.48 11.89
CA ARG A 357 -0.21 -25.85 12.12
C ARG A 357 -0.66 -26.13 13.56
N HIS A 358 -0.25 -25.30 14.50
CA HIS A 358 -0.66 -25.40 15.91
C HIS A 358 -1.84 -24.48 16.27
N SER A 359 -2.37 -23.72 15.31
CA SER A 359 -3.54 -22.86 15.53
C SER A 359 -4.74 -23.69 16.01
N ARG A 360 -5.48 -23.15 16.99
CA ARG A 360 -6.68 -23.78 17.57
C ARG A 360 -7.92 -22.91 17.44
N THR A 361 -7.76 -21.64 17.07
CA THR A 361 -8.90 -20.73 16.89
C THR A 361 -9.72 -21.18 15.68
N PRO A 362 -11.01 -21.51 15.85
CA PRO A 362 -11.87 -21.86 14.73
C PRO A 362 -11.82 -20.77 13.64
N ALA A 363 -11.54 -21.18 12.41
CA ALA A 363 -11.36 -20.23 11.33
C ALA A 363 -12.19 -20.60 10.11
N MET A 364 -12.57 -19.59 9.33
CA MET A 364 -13.16 -19.71 8.00
C MET A 364 -12.28 -18.97 7.00
N LEU A 365 -12.14 -19.54 5.80
CA LEU A 365 -11.50 -18.93 4.67
C LEU A 365 -12.57 -18.50 3.66
N MET A 366 -12.50 -17.26 3.16
CA MET A 366 -13.32 -16.76 2.06
C MET A 366 -12.43 -16.51 0.84
N ILE A 367 -12.84 -17.02 -0.31
CA ILE A 367 -12.11 -16.92 -1.58
C ILE A 367 -13.08 -16.38 -2.66
N ALA A 368 -12.64 -15.38 -3.41
CA ALA A 368 -13.39 -14.78 -4.50
C ALA A 368 -13.12 -15.46 -5.86
N GLU A 369 -14.13 -15.63 -6.69
CA GLU A 369 -14.02 -16.30 -8.00
C GLU A 369 -13.06 -15.58 -8.95
N CYS A 370 -13.16 -14.26 -9.05
CA CYS A 370 -12.40 -13.48 -10.03
C CYS A 370 -11.00 -13.05 -9.52
N SER A 371 -10.64 -13.38 -8.27
CA SER A 371 -9.36 -13.01 -7.68
C SER A 371 -8.29 -14.09 -7.93
N SER A 372 -7.77 -14.15 -9.14
CA SER A 372 -6.79 -15.18 -9.53
C SER A 372 -5.48 -15.14 -8.73
N GLN A 373 -5.08 -13.97 -8.25
CA GLN A 373 -3.82 -13.80 -7.51
C GLN A 373 -3.92 -14.37 -6.08
N VAL A 374 -5.06 -14.25 -5.44
CA VAL A 374 -5.26 -14.58 -4.02
C VAL A 374 -5.54 -16.07 -3.80
N ARG A 375 -6.09 -16.78 -4.79
CA ARG A 375 -6.37 -18.22 -4.67
C ARG A 375 -5.18 -19.05 -4.21
N GLN A 376 -3.98 -18.73 -4.69
CA GLN A 376 -2.76 -19.46 -4.32
C GLN A 376 -2.37 -19.25 -2.85
N TRP A 377 -2.53 -18.04 -2.34
CA TRP A 377 -2.22 -17.73 -0.94
C TRP A 377 -3.32 -18.21 0.00
N ALA A 378 -4.57 -18.05 -0.39
CA ALA A 378 -5.70 -18.52 0.37
C ALA A 378 -5.65 -20.06 0.55
N THR A 379 -5.35 -20.78 -0.53
CA THR A 379 -5.18 -22.24 -0.46
C THR A 379 -3.96 -22.65 0.38
N ALA A 380 -2.90 -21.84 0.41
CA ALA A 380 -1.78 -22.08 1.32
C ALA A 380 -2.19 -21.92 2.80
N VAL A 381 -3.04 -20.94 3.13
CA VAL A 381 -3.62 -20.80 4.48
C VAL A 381 -4.44 -22.04 4.84
N LEU A 382 -5.30 -22.50 3.92
CA LEU A 382 -6.12 -23.70 4.12
C LEU A 382 -5.26 -24.95 4.34
N ALA A 383 -4.18 -25.12 3.57
CA ALA A 383 -3.28 -26.25 3.68
C ALA A 383 -2.56 -26.30 5.05
N GLU A 384 -2.13 -25.14 5.54
CA GLU A 384 -1.25 -25.06 6.72
C GLU A 384 -1.99 -24.80 8.04
N ASN A 385 -3.26 -24.38 8.01
CA ASN A 385 -4.04 -24.09 9.22
C ASN A 385 -5.12 -25.16 9.44
N PRO A 386 -4.91 -26.15 10.35
CA PRO A 386 -5.89 -27.20 10.61
C PRO A 386 -7.18 -26.67 11.26
N ALA A 387 -7.16 -25.48 11.87
CA ALA A 387 -8.32 -24.87 12.50
C ALA A 387 -9.29 -24.22 11.48
N VAL A 388 -8.94 -24.15 10.20
CA VAL A 388 -9.89 -23.75 9.15
C VAL A 388 -10.92 -24.85 8.97
N GLN A 389 -12.14 -24.56 9.41
CA GLN A 389 -13.28 -25.47 9.42
C GLN A 389 -14.12 -25.36 8.13
N ARG A 390 -14.13 -24.19 7.51
CA ARG A 390 -14.91 -23.87 6.31
C ARG A 390 -14.10 -23.09 5.30
N THR A 391 -14.32 -23.38 4.02
CA THR A 391 -13.88 -22.55 2.90
C THR A 391 -15.11 -22.16 2.11
N GLN A 392 -15.36 -20.86 1.97
CA GLN A 392 -16.49 -20.32 1.23
C GLN A 392 -15.98 -19.65 -0.05
N TYR A 393 -16.20 -20.33 -1.17
CA TYR A 393 -15.89 -19.79 -2.49
C TYR A 393 -17.05 -18.93 -2.97
N MET A 394 -16.77 -17.62 -3.14
CA MET A 394 -17.77 -16.61 -3.48
C MET A 394 -17.87 -16.46 -4.99
N PRO A 395 -18.94 -17.00 -5.64
CA PRO A 395 -19.09 -16.88 -7.08
C PRO A 395 -19.46 -15.44 -7.48
N GLY A 396 -18.93 -15.01 -8.62
CA GLY A 396 -19.28 -13.73 -9.23
C GLY A 396 -18.71 -12.49 -8.57
N VAL A 397 -17.76 -12.63 -7.62
CA VAL A 397 -17.10 -11.50 -6.97
C VAL A 397 -15.60 -11.49 -7.22
N GLY A 398 -15.03 -10.30 -7.24
CA GLY A 398 -13.59 -10.09 -7.28
C GLY A 398 -12.98 -10.00 -5.88
N HIS A 399 -11.75 -9.51 -5.81
CA HIS A 399 -11.01 -9.38 -4.55
C HIS A 399 -11.80 -8.60 -3.49
N HIS A 400 -12.51 -7.53 -3.88
CA HIS A 400 -13.37 -6.75 -3.00
C HIS A 400 -14.74 -7.42 -2.92
N MET A 401 -14.94 -8.30 -1.93
CA MET A 401 -16.11 -9.17 -1.83
C MET A 401 -17.42 -8.44 -1.52
N TRP A 402 -17.35 -7.35 -0.75
CA TRP A 402 -18.50 -6.52 -0.34
C TRP A 402 -18.44 -5.15 -1.03
N ASN A 403 -18.47 -5.19 -2.32
CA ASN A 403 -18.21 -4.07 -3.21
C ASN A 403 -19.46 -3.24 -3.57
N GLY A 404 -20.59 -3.53 -2.98
CA GLY A 404 -21.86 -2.83 -3.22
C GLY A 404 -22.55 -3.16 -4.53
N LEU A 405 -22.01 -4.08 -5.34
CA LEU A 405 -22.65 -4.55 -6.57
C LEU A 405 -23.58 -5.71 -6.28
N ASP A 406 -24.75 -5.70 -6.92
CA ASP A 406 -25.78 -6.74 -6.82
C ASP A 406 -26.09 -7.07 -5.34
N ASP A 407 -26.14 -8.36 -4.98
CA ASP A 407 -26.36 -8.88 -3.63
C ASP A 407 -25.04 -9.22 -2.89
N ASN A 408 -23.89 -8.79 -3.39
CA ASN A 408 -22.57 -9.22 -2.89
C ASN A 408 -22.41 -8.94 -1.38
N ASN A 409 -22.88 -7.78 -0.90
CA ASN A 409 -22.79 -7.43 0.51
C ASN A 409 -23.64 -8.38 1.38
N ASP A 410 -24.87 -8.66 0.97
CA ASP A 410 -25.79 -9.54 1.71
C ASP A 410 -25.31 -10.99 1.71
N ARG A 411 -24.77 -11.48 0.59
CA ARG A 411 -24.15 -12.80 0.50
C ARG A 411 -22.92 -12.93 1.39
N ALA A 412 -22.04 -11.93 1.36
CA ALA A 412 -20.86 -11.91 2.23
C ALA A 412 -21.27 -11.88 3.71
N ALA A 413 -22.25 -11.05 4.06
CA ALA A 413 -22.79 -10.99 5.43
C ALA A 413 -23.41 -12.31 5.85
N ALA A 414 -24.20 -12.97 5.00
CA ALA A 414 -24.80 -14.29 5.28
C ALA A 414 -23.73 -15.36 5.53
N VAL A 415 -22.66 -15.40 4.73
CA VAL A 415 -21.53 -16.32 4.91
C VAL A 415 -20.81 -16.08 6.24
N ILE A 416 -20.55 -14.83 6.57
CA ILE A 416 -19.90 -14.43 7.82
C ILE A 416 -20.76 -14.79 9.01
N THR A 417 -22.04 -14.40 9.00
CA THR A 417 -23.00 -14.67 10.07
C THR A 417 -23.16 -16.16 10.32
N ALA A 418 -23.37 -16.96 9.27
CA ALA A 418 -23.53 -18.41 9.41
C ALA A 418 -22.30 -19.09 10.06
N PHE A 419 -21.09 -18.56 9.80
CA PHE A 419 -19.90 -19.08 10.47
C PHE A 419 -19.83 -18.65 11.94
N LEU A 420 -20.06 -17.36 12.23
CA LEU A 420 -19.99 -16.82 13.58
C LEU A 420 -21.06 -17.43 14.50
N GLU A 421 -22.26 -17.70 13.98
CA GLU A 421 -23.38 -18.32 14.71
C GLU A 421 -23.34 -19.86 14.74
N ASN A 422 -22.33 -20.47 14.10
CA ASN A 422 -22.24 -21.93 13.95
C ASN A 422 -23.42 -22.57 13.20
N GLU A 423 -24.01 -21.83 12.28
CA GLU A 423 -25.09 -22.25 11.41
C GLU A 423 -24.57 -23.03 10.18
N PRO A 424 -25.40 -23.75 9.44
CA PRO A 424 -25.03 -24.37 8.18
C PRO A 424 -24.44 -23.35 7.19
N ALA A 425 -23.41 -23.78 6.45
CA ALA A 425 -22.76 -22.93 5.47
C ALA A 425 -23.73 -22.61 4.31
N PRO A 426 -23.93 -21.33 3.94
CA PRO A 426 -24.81 -20.96 2.82
C PRO A 426 -24.24 -21.33 1.45
N LEU A 427 -22.92 -21.53 1.36
CA LEU A 427 -22.23 -21.99 0.16
C LEU A 427 -21.56 -23.34 0.44
N PRO A 428 -21.33 -24.18 -0.60
CA PRO A 428 -20.58 -25.40 -0.46
C PRO A 428 -19.19 -25.15 0.13
N ASN A 429 -18.71 -26.08 0.96
CA ASN A 429 -17.34 -26.02 1.50
C ASN A 429 -16.33 -26.41 0.41
N HIS A 430 -15.83 -25.43 -0.34
CA HIS A 430 -14.98 -25.61 -1.51
C HIS A 430 -13.95 -24.47 -1.65
N PRO A 431 -12.67 -24.76 -2.00
CA PRO A 431 -12.09 -26.11 -2.00
C PRO A 431 -11.88 -26.66 -0.58
N THR A 432 -12.05 -27.96 -0.44
CA THR A 432 -11.52 -28.70 0.71
C THR A 432 -10.01 -28.88 0.58
N ARG A 433 -9.31 -29.30 1.69
CA ARG A 433 -7.85 -29.54 1.62
C ARG A 433 -7.47 -30.55 0.53
N GLY A 434 -8.26 -31.60 0.35
CA GLY A 434 -8.02 -32.63 -0.68
C GLY A 434 -8.18 -32.10 -2.11
N GLU A 435 -8.99 -31.09 -2.29
CA GLU A 435 -9.27 -30.49 -3.60
C GLU A 435 -8.27 -29.41 -4.03
N ILE A 436 -7.40 -28.92 -3.12
CA ILE A 436 -6.45 -27.83 -3.44
C ILE A 436 -5.68 -28.05 -4.74
N PRO A 437 -5.05 -29.23 -5.02
CA PRO A 437 -4.31 -29.42 -6.25
C PRO A 437 -5.15 -29.29 -7.53
N ALA A 438 -6.38 -29.81 -7.52
CA ALA A 438 -7.31 -29.69 -8.64
C ALA A 438 -7.83 -28.26 -8.79
N PHE A 439 -8.20 -27.62 -7.67
CA PHE A 439 -8.66 -26.25 -7.63
C PHE A 439 -7.62 -25.28 -8.23
N LEU A 440 -6.35 -25.39 -7.87
CA LEU A 440 -5.28 -24.55 -8.41
C LEU A 440 -5.01 -24.80 -9.91
N ARG A 441 -5.21 -26.02 -10.41
CA ARG A 441 -5.08 -26.30 -11.85
C ARG A 441 -6.19 -25.67 -12.67
N ASN A 442 -7.42 -25.73 -12.19
CA ASN A 442 -8.60 -25.27 -12.92
C ASN A 442 -8.75 -23.73 -12.91
N HIS A 443 -7.94 -23.03 -12.13
CA HIS A 443 -8.04 -21.59 -11.91
C HIS A 443 -6.68 -20.87 -12.15
N ARG A 444 -5.83 -21.46 -12.99
CA ARG A 444 -4.58 -20.84 -13.44
C ARG A 444 -4.79 -19.74 -14.47
#